data_be84b9ecdb112cc9094c14f515f21ffd
#
_entry.id   be84b9ecdb112cc9094c14f515f21ffd
#
_cell.length_a   1.000
_cell.length_b   1.000
_cell.length_c   1.000
_cell.angle_alpha   90.00
_cell.angle_beta   90.00
_cell.angle_gamma   90.00
#
_symmetry.space_group_name_H-M   'P 1'
#
loop_
_entity.id
_entity.type
_entity.pdbx_description
1 polymer ?
#
loop_
_entity_poly.entity_id
_entity_poly.type
_entity_poly.pdbx_seq_one_letter_code
_entity_poly.pdbx_strand_id
1 'polypeptide(L)'
;MELLEFARGPVLAAALAIMFAGSAWRLFGIFRLAKKPDYSEARSTALWAGRLRGIVSRMWPHPEFRGSATLATTNGYIYHIGLAIIVFAYLPHIRFIERLTGVRWPPLPEPVFYVAAGFTIVSLFIALLYRLTDPVLKLLSNFDDYFSWFVVMFAVLTGMLAIQHSFRPGAPFPPPGQPVLVAIHLLAVELLLIWLPFGKLAHAFLVFVSRGTTGAAMARKGARP
;
A
#
# COMPACT_ATOMS: atom_id res chain seq x y z
N MET A 1 21.45 13.30 20.18
CA MET A 1 20.31 12.39 19.93
C MET A 1 20.81 11.28 19.02
N GLU A 2 20.67 10.03 19.44
CA GLU A 2 21.07 8.89 18.60
C GLU A 2 20.13 8.77 17.37
N LEU A 3 20.67 8.27 16.25
CA LEU A 3 19.90 8.15 15.00
C LEU A 3 18.57 7.42 15.19
N LEU A 4 18.56 6.38 16.01
CA LEU A 4 17.34 5.60 16.29
C LEU A 4 16.29 6.40 17.06
N GLU A 5 16.70 7.22 18.03
CA GLU A 5 15.78 8.09 18.79
C GLU A 5 15.22 9.19 17.88
N PHE A 6 16.04 9.72 16.99
CA PHE A 6 15.63 10.69 15.99
C PHE A 6 14.56 10.11 15.05
N ALA A 7 14.79 8.90 14.50
CA ALA A 7 13.83 8.23 13.64
C ALA A 7 12.54 7.88 14.40
N ARG A 8 12.62 7.28 15.58
CA ARG A 8 11.44 6.88 16.36
C ARG A 8 10.59 8.03 16.89
N GLY A 9 11.17 9.18 17.07
CA GLY A 9 10.54 10.34 17.68
C GLY A 9 10.05 11.38 16.67
N PRO A 10 10.83 12.45 16.44
CA PRO A 10 10.36 13.58 15.65
C PRO A 10 10.10 13.24 14.18
N VAL A 11 10.90 12.38 13.56
CA VAL A 11 10.73 12.07 12.13
C VAL A 11 9.49 11.21 11.91
N LEU A 12 9.25 10.20 12.75
CA LEU A 12 8.04 9.40 12.70
C LEU A 12 6.78 10.24 12.92
N ALA A 13 6.79 11.13 13.90
CA ALA A 13 5.67 12.03 14.15
C ALA A 13 5.38 12.94 12.96
N ALA A 14 6.42 13.53 12.36
CA ALA A 14 6.30 14.35 11.17
C ALA A 14 5.79 13.54 9.95
N ALA A 15 6.32 12.34 9.72
CA ALA A 15 5.91 11.45 8.62
C ALA A 15 4.43 11.06 8.74
N LEU A 16 3.98 10.69 9.94
CA LEU A 16 2.56 10.38 10.20
C LEU A 16 1.68 11.62 10.00
N ALA A 17 2.09 12.79 10.52
CA ALA A 17 1.35 14.04 10.33
C ALA A 17 1.18 14.39 8.85
N ILE A 18 2.27 14.28 8.06
CA ILE A 18 2.25 14.53 6.61
C ILE A 18 1.36 13.52 5.91
N MET A 19 1.47 12.23 6.24
CA MET A 19 0.63 11.17 5.65
C MET A 19 -0.86 11.43 5.88
N PHE A 20 -1.26 11.70 7.13
CA PHE A 20 -2.66 11.92 7.45
C PHE A 20 -3.19 13.25 6.89
N ALA A 21 -2.43 14.34 7.07
CA ALA A 21 -2.83 15.65 6.55
C ALA A 21 -2.90 15.66 5.02
N GLY A 22 -1.91 15.08 4.33
CA GLY A 22 -1.87 14.98 2.87
C GLY A 22 -3.00 14.09 2.33
N SER A 23 -3.27 12.95 2.98
CA SER A 23 -4.40 12.07 2.60
C SER A 23 -5.75 12.75 2.81
N ALA A 24 -5.94 13.42 3.94
CA ALA A 24 -7.14 14.19 4.23
C ALA A 24 -7.33 15.34 3.23
N TRP A 25 -6.27 16.07 2.90
CA TRP A 25 -6.28 17.13 1.91
C TRP A 25 -6.73 16.63 0.53
N ARG A 26 -6.18 15.49 0.07
CA ARG A 26 -6.58 14.89 -1.22
C ARG A 26 -8.04 14.46 -1.23
N LEU A 27 -8.50 13.79 -0.18
CA LEU A 27 -9.90 13.36 -0.06
C LEU A 27 -10.82 14.58 -0.03
N PHE A 28 -10.48 15.59 0.78
CA PHE A 28 -11.26 16.82 0.85
C PHE A 28 -11.34 17.54 -0.51
N GLY A 29 -10.20 17.62 -1.23
CA GLY A 29 -10.17 18.18 -2.58
C GLY A 29 -11.13 17.46 -3.54
N ILE A 30 -11.14 16.12 -3.52
CA ILE A 30 -12.05 15.31 -4.36
C ILE A 30 -13.52 15.56 -4.00
N PHE A 31 -13.85 15.62 -2.70
CA PHE A 31 -15.24 15.83 -2.27
C PHE A 31 -15.73 17.25 -2.50
N ARG A 32 -14.84 18.24 -2.58
CA ARG A 32 -15.18 19.63 -2.94
C ARG A 32 -15.37 19.87 -4.44
N LEU A 33 -14.91 18.95 -5.30
CA LEU A 33 -15.13 19.11 -6.74
C LEU A 33 -16.62 19.20 -7.05
N ALA A 34 -17.00 20.23 -7.80
CA ALA A 34 -18.36 20.42 -8.27
C ALA A 34 -18.78 19.20 -9.11
N LYS A 35 -19.83 18.54 -8.69
CA LYS A 35 -20.42 17.45 -9.46
C LYS A 35 -21.27 18.04 -10.57
N LYS A 36 -20.94 17.72 -11.82
CA LYS A 36 -21.83 18.05 -12.93
C LYS A 36 -23.16 17.30 -12.74
N PRO A 37 -24.31 18.00 -12.81
CA PRO A 37 -25.59 17.34 -12.68
C PRO A 37 -25.78 16.36 -13.85
N ASP A 38 -26.19 15.15 -13.51
CA ASP A 38 -26.57 14.14 -14.49
C ASP A 38 -28.09 14.25 -14.72
N TYR A 39 -28.47 14.86 -15.82
CA TYR A 39 -29.87 15.08 -16.21
C TYR A 39 -30.56 13.85 -16.79
N SER A 40 -29.83 12.74 -16.98
CA SER A 40 -30.42 11.49 -17.43
C SER A 40 -31.33 10.89 -16.36
N GLU A 41 -32.44 10.28 -16.79
CA GLU A 41 -33.31 9.55 -15.90
C GLU A 41 -32.56 8.37 -15.23
N ALA A 42 -32.72 8.26 -13.92
CA ALA A 42 -32.04 7.21 -13.16
C ALA A 42 -32.75 5.87 -13.38
N ARG A 43 -32.06 4.90 -13.99
CA ARG A 43 -32.56 3.53 -14.15
C ARG A 43 -32.51 2.70 -12.88
N SER A 44 -31.80 3.15 -11.87
CA SER A 44 -31.71 2.51 -10.56
C SER A 44 -31.39 3.52 -9.46
N THR A 45 -32.04 3.36 -8.32
CA THR A 45 -31.77 4.13 -7.09
C THR A 45 -30.81 3.42 -6.15
N ALA A 46 -30.42 2.16 -6.44
CA ALA A 46 -29.55 1.34 -5.61
C ALA A 46 -28.07 1.74 -5.74
N LEU A 47 -27.77 3.04 -5.54
CA LEU A 47 -26.43 3.60 -5.73
C LEU A 47 -25.40 3.02 -4.77
N TRP A 48 -25.81 2.69 -3.52
CA TRP A 48 -24.90 2.11 -2.54
C TRP A 48 -24.48 0.69 -2.92
N ALA A 49 -25.42 -0.14 -3.36
CA ALA A 49 -25.11 -1.47 -3.89
C ALA A 49 -24.22 -1.38 -5.14
N GLY A 50 -24.44 -0.38 -5.99
CA GLY A 50 -23.56 -0.07 -7.11
C GLY A 50 -22.13 0.28 -6.68
N ARG A 51 -21.96 1.07 -5.62
CA ARG A 51 -20.64 1.41 -5.04
C ARG A 51 -19.90 0.16 -4.59
N LEU A 52 -20.53 -0.68 -3.77
CA LEU A 52 -19.92 -1.90 -3.27
C LEU A 52 -19.56 -2.87 -4.41
N ARG A 53 -20.49 -3.06 -5.36
CA ARG A 53 -20.23 -3.89 -6.53
C ARG A 53 -19.05 -3.36 -7.35
N GLY A 54 -18.96 -2.04 -7.59
CA GLY A 54 -17.85 -1.43 -8.32
C GLY A 54 -16.50 -1.59 -7.63
N ILE A 55 -16.45 -1.60 -6.29
CA ILE A 55 -15.22 -1.88 -5.53
C ILE A 55 -14.80 -3.34 -5.73
N VAL A 56 -15.74 -4.29 -5.55
CA VAL A 56 -15.43 -5.73 -5.55
C VAL A 56 -15.19 -6.26 -6.97
N SER A 57 -16.06 -5.93 -7.94
CA SER A 57 -15.96 -6.47 -9.31
C SER A 57 -14.65 -6.08 -10.01
N ARG A 58 -14.11 -4.92 -9.66
CA ARG A 58 -12.86 -4.41 -10.24
C ARG A 58 -11.59 -4.88 -9.51
N MET A 59 -11.72 -5.75 -8.53
CA MET A 59 -10.56 -6.44 -7.94
C MET A 59 -9.95 -7.46 -8.89
N TRP A 60 -10.72 -7.92 -9.87
CA TRP A 60 -10.27 -8.86 -10.91
C TRP A 60 -10.41 -8.24 -12.31
N PRO A 61 -9.53 -8.58 -13.27
CA PRO A 61 -9.62 -8.08 -14.64
C PRO A 61 -10.93 -8.52 -15.29
N HIS A 62 -11.53 -7.62 -16.07
CA HIS A 62 -12.68 -7.98 -16.90
C HIS A 62 -12.33 -9.13 -17.85
N PRO A 63 -13.25 -10.06 -18.16
CA PRO A 63 -12.97 -11.24 -19.00
C PRO A 63 -12.23 -10.93 -20.30
N GLU A 64 -12.56 -9.82 -20.94
CA GLU A 64 -11.94 -9.37 -22.20
C GLU A 64 -10.45 -9.05 -22.08
N PHE A 65 -9.98 -8.63 -20.88
CA PHE A 65 -8.59 -8.25 -20.63
C PHE A 65 -7.80 -9.34 -19.90
N ARG A 66 -8.39 -10.48 -19.58
CA ARG A 66 -7.71 -11.53 -18.79
C ARG A 66 -6.42 -12.00 -19.47
N GLY A 67 -6.41 -12.18 -20.77
CA GLY A 67 -5.21 -12.65 -21.49
C GLY A 67 -4.01 -11.70 -21.33
N SER A 68 -4.21 -10.41 -21.50
CA SER A 68 -3.15 -9.40 -21.42
C SER A 68 -2.83 -8.94 -20.00
N ALA A 69 -3.79 -8.98 -19.07
CA ALA A 69 -3.64 -8.44 -17.72
C ALA A 69 -3.29 -9.49 -16.66
N THR A 70 -3.33 -10.79 -16.96
CA THR A 70 -3.17 -11.85 -15.95
C THR A 70 -1.84 -11.78 -15.23
N LEU A 71 -0.72 -11.65 -15.96
CA LEU A 71 0.60 -11.57 -15.35
C LEU A 71 0.70 -10.39 -14.37
N ALA A 72 0.35 -9.20 -14.86
CA ALA A 72 0.43 -7.98 -14.04
C ALA A 72 -0.49 -8.05 -12.82
N THR A 73 -1.71 -8.60 -12.97
CA THR A 73 -2.68 -8.73 -11.90
C THR A 73 -2.22 -9.75 -10.86
N THR A 74 -1.81 -10.94 -11.28
CA THR A 74 -1.33 -12.00 -10.37
C THR A 74 -0.09 -11.54 -9.61
N ASN A 75 0.88 -10.95 -10.32
CA ASN A 75 2.06 -10.39 -9.69
C ASN A 75 1.70 -9.26 -8.71
N GLY A 76 0.73 -8.41 -9.08
CA GLY A 76 0.19 -7.38 -8.20
C GLY A 76 -0.37 -7.96 -6.90
N TYR A 77 -1.16 -9.03 -6.97
CA TYR A 77 -1.68 -9.70 -5.79
C TYR A 77 -0.58 -10.31 -4.92
N ILE A 78 0.43 -10.93 -5.53
CA ILE A 78 1.53 -11.56 -4.78
C ILE A 78 2.22 -10.52 -3.89
N TYR A 79 2.66 -9.38 -4.44
CA TYR A 79 3.36 -8.40 -3.59
C TYR A 79 2.41 -7.66 -2.64
N HIS A 80 1.13 -7.42 -2.96
CA HIS A 80 0.21 -6.79 -2.02
C HIS A 80 -0.13 -7.69 -0.83
N ILE A 81 -0.39 -8.98 -1.09
CA ILE A 81 -0.63 -9.95 -0.01
C ILE A 81 0.65 -10.13 0.82
N GLY A 82 1.79 -10.22 0.15
CA GLY A 82 3.08 -10.31 0.83
C GLY A 82 3.36 -9.09 1.72
N LEU A 83 3.14 -7.87 1.22
CA LEU A 83 3.25 -6.64 2.01
C LEU A 83 2.27 -6.64 3.21
N ALA A 84 1.04 -7.10 3.00
CA ALA A 84 0.07 -7.20 4.10
C ALA A 84 0.55 -8.19 5.18
N ILE A 85 1.12 -9.32 4.80
CA ILE A 85 1.72 -10.28 5.75
C ILE A 85 2.90 -9.64 6.47
N ILE A 86 3.81 -8.97 5.75
CA ILE A 86 4.97 -8.31 6.34
C ILE A 86 4.53 -7.25 7.38
N VAL A 87 3.56 -6.41 7.03
CA VAL A 87 3.13 -5.30 7.90
C VAL A 87 2.29 -5.79 9.08
N PHE A 88 1.33 -6.69 8.83
CA PHE A 88 0.31 -7.03 9.83
C PHE A 88 0.54 -8.38 10.53
N ALA A 89 1.46 -9.22 10.08
CA ALA A 89 1.65 -10.54 10.67
C ALA A 89 3.03 -10.72 11.36
N TYR A 90 3.92 -9.76 11.23
CA TYR A 90 5.23 -9.78 11.87
C TYR A 90 5.17 -9.14 13.26
N LEU A 91 5.66 -9.85 14.27
CA LEU A 91 5.51 -9.45 15.69
C LEU A 91 6.01 -8.04 16.02
N PRO A 92 7.19 -7.55 15.55
CA PRO A 92 7.61 -6.19 15.82
C PRO A 92 6.65 -5.12 15.26
N HIS A 93 6.08 -5.34 14.08
CA HIS A 93 5.09 -4.44 13.49
C HIS A 93 3.78 -4.45 14.29
N ILE A 94 3.31 -5.64 14.71
CA ILE A 94 2.13 -5.77 15.57
C ILE A 94 2.33 -5.00 16.87
N ARG A 95 3.50 -5.13 17.52
CA ARG A 95 3.83 -4.37 18.74
C ARG A 95 3.89 -2.86 18.51
N PHE A 96 4.38 -2.45 17.35
CA PHE A 96 4.37 -1.04 16.97
C PHE A 96 2.93 -0.51 16.83
N ILE A 97 2.07 -1.24 16.12
CA ILE A 97 0.66 -0.89 15.95
C ILE A 97 -0.07 -0.89 17.30
N GLU A 98 0.18 -1.89 18.14
CA GLU A 98 -0.37 -1.98 19.51
C GLU A 98 -0.05 -0.72 20.34
N ARG A 99 1.19 -0.22 20.27
CA ARG A 99 1.60 1.01 20.99
C ARG A 99 0.86 2.26 20.50
N LEU A 100 0.52 2.31 19.22
CA LEU A 100 -0.17 3.47 18.64
C LEU A 100 -1.70 3.41 18.81
N THR A 101 -2.28 2.20 18.78
CA THR A 101 -3.73 2.01 18.68
C THR A 101 -4.35 1.27 19.85
N GLY A 102 -3.54 0.59 20.66
CA GLY A 102 -4.00 -0.34 21.70
C GLY A 102 -4.49 -1.70 21.17
N VAL A 103 -4.50 -1.91 19.85
CA VAL A 103 -5.03 -3.14 19.23
C VAL A 103 -3.89 -4.15 19.00
N ARG A 104 -4.11 -5.39 19.40
CA ARG A 104 -3.13 -6.49 19.26
C ARG A 104 -3.80 -7.74 18.70
N TRP A 105 -3.03 -8.51 17.92
CA TRP A 105 -3.40 -9.84 17.43
C TRP A 105 -2.18 -10.77 17.40
N PRO A 106 -2.39 -12.11 17.30
CA PRO A 106 -1.29 -13.05 17.27
C PRO A 106 -0.47 -12.92 15.97
N PRO A 107 0.88 -13.01 16.04
CA PRO A 107 1.75 -13.02 14.86
C PRO A 107 1.64 -14.35 14.11
N LEU A 108 2.01 -14.33 12.82
CA LEU A 108 2.28 -15.58 12.09
C LEU A 108 3.66 -16.13 12.44
N PRO A 109 3.88 -17.45 12.24
CA PRO A 109 5.20 -18.07 12.40
C PRO A 109 6.25 -17.40 11.52
N GLU A 110 7.48 -17.27 12.04
CA GLU A 110 8.60 -16.64 11.31
C GLU A 110 8.84 -17.19 9.89
N PRO A 111 8.80 -18.52 9.64
CA PRO A 111 8.98 -19.03 8.29
C PRO A 111 7.99 -18.47 7.28
N VAL A 112 6.73 -18.27 7.69
CA VAL A 112 5.69 -17.66 6.82
C VAL A 112 6.05 -16.23 6.45
N PHE A 113 6.56 -15.48 7.43
CA PHE A 113 7.03 -14.12 7.20
C PHE A 113 8.19 -14.08 6.18
N TYR A 114 9.23 -14.92 6.34
CA TYR A 114 10.38 -14.95 5.42
C TYR A 114 9.97 -15.35 4.01
N VAL A 115 9.10 -16.35 3.87
CA VAL A 115 8.57 -16.78 2.58
C VAL A 115 7.78 -15.63 1.92
N ALA A 116 6.91 -14.96 2.67
CA ALA A 116 6.14 -13.83 2.18
C ALA A 116 7.06 -12.68 1.74
N ALA A 117 8.09 -12.36 2.52
CA ALA A 117 9.07 -11.33 2.19
C ALA A 117 9.85 -11.67 0.91
N GLY A 118 10.30 -12.91 0.76
CA GLY A 118 10.96 -13.40 -0.45
C GLY A 118 10.08 -13.25 -1.70
N PHE A 119 8.84 -13.73 -1.65
CA PHE A 119 7.88 -13.56 -2.76
C PHE A 119 7.58 -12.09 -3.05
N THR A 120 7.47 -11.25 -2.02
CA THR A 120 7.25 -9.81 -2.18
C THR A 120 8.40 -9.16 -2.94
N ILE A 121 9.64 -9.42 -2.54
CA ILE A 121 10.84 -8.86 -3.17
C ILE A 121 10.92 -9.30 -4.63
N VAL A 122 10.80 -10.61 -4.91
CA VAL A 122 10.83 -11.15 -6.27
C VAL A 122 9.70 -10.54 -7.12
N SER A 123 8.50 -10.47 -6.58
CA SER A 123 7.34 -9.90 -7.27
C SER A 123 7.50 -8.41 -7.57
N LEU A 124 8.08 -7.63 -6.67
CA LEU A 124 8.41 -6.23 -6.90
C LEU A 124 9.49 -6.07 -7.99
N PHE A 125 10.50 -6.95 -8.04
CA PHE A 125 11.47 -6.95 -9.13
C PHE A 125 10.81 -7.32 -10.47
N ILE A 126 9.92 -8.30 -10.51
CA ILE A 126 9.16 -8.65 -11.72
C ILE A 126 8.33 -7.43 -12.18
N ALA A 127 7.68 -6.72 -11.25
CA ALA A 127 6.92 -5.51 -11.59
C ALA A 127 7.81 -4.43 -12.21
N LEU A 128 9.02 -4.22 -11.70
CA LEU A 128 9.99 -3.28 -12.28
C LEU A 128 10.46 -3.73 -13.66
N LEU A 129 10.87 -5.00 -13.79
CA LEU A 129 11.33 -5.55 -15.07
C LEU A 129 10.23 -5.44 -16.14
N TYR A 130 9.00 -5.80 -15.80
CA TYR A 130 7.87 -5.67 -16.72
C TYR A 130 7.68 -4.21 -17.15
N ARG A 131 7.79 -3.26 -16.22
CA ARG A 131 7.69 -1.82 -16.53
C ARG A 131 8.83 -1.32 -17.44
N LEU A 132 10.03 -1.87 -17.29
CA LEU A 132 11.21 -1.49 -18.08
C LEU A 132 11.25 -2.15 -19.45
N THR A 133 10.60 -3.31 -19.63
CA THR A 133 10.67 -4.10 -20.87
C THR A 133 9.43 -3.95 -21.75
N ASP A 134 8.25 -3.77 -21.18
CA ASP A 134 7.03 -3.56 -21.95
C ASP A 134 7.03 -2.16 -22.60
N PRO A 135 6.92 -2.05 -23.94
CA PRO A 135 6.99 -0.77 -24.63
C PRO A 135 5.90 0.23 -24.21
N VAL A 136 4.69 -0.27 -23.94
CA VAL A 136 3.55 0.57 -23.57
C VAL A 136 3.74 1.09 -22.16
N LEU A 137 4.12 0.23 -21.22
CA LEU A 137 4.37 0.64 -19.83
C LEU A 137 5.55 1.60 -19.75
N LYS A 138 6.61 1.38 -20.53
CA LYS A 138 7.76 2.27 -20.60
C LYS A 138 7.36 3.68 -21.05
N LEU A 139 6.49 3.78 -22.06
CA LEU A 139 5.99 5.04 -22.57
C LEU A 139 5.09 5.77 -21.56
N LEU A 140 4.30 5.02 -20.80
CA LEU A 140 3.37 5.57 -19.80
C LEU A 140 4.00 5.84 -18.44
N SER A 141 5.24 5.37 -18.22
CA SER A 141 5.92 5.51 -16.93
C SER A 141 6.57 6.89 -16.80
N ASN A 142 6.47 7.43 -15.60
CA ASN A 142 7.10 8.68 -15.21
C ASN A 142 7.89 8.50 -13.90
N PHE A 143 8.48 9.59 -13.40
CA PHE A 143 9.26 9.58 -12.15
C PHE A 143 8.50 8.95 -10.98
N ASP A 144 7.21 9.28 -10.82
CA ASP A 144 6.40 8.77 -9.70
C ASP A 144 6.27 7.23 -9.72
N ASP A 145 6.22 6.60 -10.90
CA ASP A 145 6.16 5.13 -10.99
C ASP A 145 7.40 4.46 -10.42
N TYR A 146 8.57 4.99 -10.77
CA TYR A 146 9.85 4.44 -10.32
C TYR A 146 10.13 4.80 -8.87
N PHE A 147 9.81 6.02 -8.45
CA PHE A 147 10.03 6.45 -7.08
C PHE A 147 9.07 5.76 -6.12
N SER A 148 7.80 5.59 -6.47
CA SER A 148 6.84 4.81 -5.69
C SER A 148 7.26 3.35 -5.54
N TRP A 149 7.78 2.74 -6.61
CA TRP A 149 8.38 1.41 -6.54
C TRP A 149 9.60 1.39 -5.61
N PHE A 150 10.49 2.36 -5.77
CA PHE A 150 11.71 2.47 -4.97
C PHE A 150 11.43 2.56 -3.48
N VAL A 151 10.55 3.45 -3.03
CA VAL A 151 10.27 3.62 -1.59
C VAL A 151 9.67 2.37 -0.97
N VAL A 152 8.84 1.63 -1.70
CA VAL A 152 8.31 0.33 -1.23
C VAL A 152 9.41 -0.72 -1.14
N MET A 153 10.18 -0.90 -2.19
CA MET A 153 11.29 -1.86 -2.22
C MET A 153 12.33 -1.54 -1.16
N PHE A 154 12.68 -0.27 -1.00
CA PHE A 154 13.65 0.20 -0.02
C PHE A 154 13.19 -0.10 1.41
N ALA A 155 11.91 0.14 1.72
CA ALA A 155 11.35 -0.23 3.02
C ALA A 155 11.40 -1.74 3.27
N VAL A 156 11.08 -2.59 2.28
CA VAL A 156 11.14 -4.05 2.42
C VAL A 156 12.59 -4.53 2.61
N LEU A 157 13.52 -4.05 1.78
CA LEU A 157 14.93 -4.47 1.85
C LEU A 157 15.60 -4.04 3.16
N THR A 158 15.38 -2.79 3.59
CA THR A 158 15.93 -2.32 4.87
C THR A 158 15.32 -3.04 6.06
N GLY A 159 14.03 -3.42 5.97
CA GLY A 159 13.37 -4.27 6.95
C GLY A 159 14.03 -5.63 7.06
N MET A 160 14.31 -6.28 5.93
CA MET A 160 15.02 -7.56 5.92
C MET A 160 16.44 -7.45 6.50
N LEU A 161 17.14 -6.36 6.24
CA LEU A 161 18.45 -6.11 6.85
C LEU A 161 18.38 -5.84 8.36
N ALA A 162 17.29 -5.24 8.83
CA ALA A 162 17.06 -4.98 10.26
C ALA A 162 16.66 -6.25 11.05
N ILE A 163 16.21 -7.29 10.35
CA ILE A 163 15.86 -8.58 10.96
C ILE A 163 17.16 -9.39 11.08
N GLN A 164 17.76 -9.38 12.26
CA GLN A 164 18.80 -10.37 12.54
C GLN A 164 18.22 -11.61 13.19
N HIS A 165 18.89 -12.74 12.95
CA HIS A 165 18.60 -14.12 13.31
C HIS A 165 18.23 -14.41 14.78
N SER A 166 17.88 -13.41 15.58
CA SER A 166 17.69 -13.54 17.03
C SER A 166 16.36 -12.98 17.51
N PHE A 167 15.31 -13.03 16.69
CA PHE A 167 14.00 -12.70 17.25
C PHE A 167 13.47 -13.90 18.05
N ARG A 168 13.97 -14.06 19.28
CA ARG A 168 13.37 -14.97 20.26
C ARG A 168 12.22 -14.26 20.96
N PRO A 169 11.09 -14.93 21.24
CA PRO A 169 10.05 -14.36 22.09
C PRO A 169 10.65 -13.81 23.39
N GLY A 170 10.45 -12.51 23.66
CA GLY A 170 11.02 -11.85 24.84
C GLY A 170 12.38 -11.18 24.64
N ALA A 171 13.03 -11.32 23.48
CA ALA A 171 14.26 -10.59 23.19
C ALA A 171 14.01 -9.07 23.17
N PRO A 172 14.99 -8.25 23.62
CA PRO A 172 14.86 -6.80 23.57
C PRO A 172 14.76 -6.30 22.13
N PHE A 173 13.92 -5.31 21.90
CA PHE A 173 13.83 -4.64 20.62
C PHE A 173 14.28 -3.17 20.76
N PRO A 174 15.22 -2.65 19.97
CA PRO A 174 15.95 -3.32 18.89
C PRO A 174 16.87 -4.42 19.39
N PRO A 175 17.26 -5.39 18.53
CA PRO A 175 18.24 -6.40 18.87
C PRO A 175 19.55 -5.74 19.33
N PRO A 176 20.22 -6.27 20.36
CA PRO A 176 21.52 -5.76 20.77
C PRO A 176 22.51 -5.77 19.59
N GLY A 177 23.15 -4.61 19.35
CA GLY A 177 24.19 -4.46 18.32
C GLY A 177 23.77 -3.89 16.97
N GLN A 178 22.48 -3.60 16.70
CA GLN A 178 22.08 -3.02 15.40
C GLN A 178 21.02 -1.90 15.44
N PRO A 179 21.18 -0.89 16.30
CA PRO A 179 20.25 0.25 16.32
C PRO A 179 20.27 1.03 15.01
N VAL A 180 21.38 1.05 14.29
CA VAL A 180 21.53 1.76 13.01
C VAL A 180 20.68 1.14 11.91
N LEU A 181 20.65 -0.19 11.75
CA LEU A 181 19.82 -0.84 10.72
C LEU A 181 18.33 -0.66 10.98
N VAL A 182 17.91 -0.71 12.24
CA VAL A 182 16.53 -0.40 12.62
C VAL A 182 16.20 1.07 12.33
N ALA A 183 17.11 1.99 12.62
CA ALA A 183 16.92 3.41 12.29
C ALA A 183 16.80 3.65 10.77
N ILE A 184 17.65 3.00 9.96
CA ILE A 184 17.57 3.08 8.49
C ILE A 184 16.21 2.54 8.00
N HIS A 185 15.74 1.42 8.56
CA HIS A 185 14.43 0.88 8.20
C HIS A 185 13.30 1.84 8.56
N LEU A 186 13.32 2.42 9.74
CA LEU A 186 12.32 3.43 10.15
C LEU A 186 12.32 4.63 9.19
N LEU A 187 13.49 5.19 8.88
CA LEU A 187 13.62 6.29 7.92
C LEU A 187 13.10 5.91 6.51
N ALA A 188 13.34 4.67 6.07
CA ALA A 188 12.81 4.17 4.80
C ALA A 188 11.26 4.10 4.82
N VAL A 189 10.68 3.62 5.91
CA VAL A 189 9.22 3.60 6.10
C VAL A 189 8.65 5.01 6.19
N GLU A 190 9.31 5.91 6.89
CA GLU A 190 8.92 7.32 7.00
C GLU A 190 8.91 8.01 5.64
N LEU A 191 9.92 7.77 4.82
CA LEU A 191 9.96 8.24 3.43
C LEU A 191 8.75 7.73 2.63
N LEU A 192 8.40 6.45 2.78
CA LEU A 192 7.22 5.85 2.17
C LEU A 192 5.93 6.52 2.66
N LEU A 193 5.79 6.74 3.97
CA LEU A 193 4.62 7.41 4.57
C LEU A 193 4.47 8.85 4.06
N ILE A 194 5.57 9.60 3.98
CA ILE A 194 5.58 10.96 3.44
C ILE A 194 5.15 10.97 1.96
N TRP A 195 5.66 10.03 1.15
CA TRP A 195 5.35 9.96 -0.27
C TRP A 195 3.94 9.46 -0.56
N LEU A 196 3.37 8.63 0.32
CA LEU A 196 2.09 7.94 0.12
C LEU A 196 0.95 8.87 -0.34
N PRO A 197 0.66 10.04 0.27
CA PRO A 197 -0.44 10.88 -0.17
C PRO A 197 -0.18 11.62 -1.49
N PHE A 198 1.07 11.83 -1.90
CA PHE A 198 1.42 12.66 -3.05
C PHE A 198 1.63 11.86 -4.33
N GLY A 199 2.16 10.64 -4.21
CA GLY A 199 2.46 9.75 -5.33
C GLY A 199 1.33 8.79 -5.68
N LYS A 200 1.67 7.85 -6.58
CA LYS A 200 0.77 6.76 -7.00
C LYS A 200 0.41 5.81 -5.86
N LEU A 201 1.16 5.80 -4.76
CA LEU A 201 0.81 5.03 -3.55
C LEU A 201 -0.51 5.48 -2.92
N ALA A 202 -1.00 6.68 -3.22
CA ALA A 202 -2.31 7.14 -2.80
C ALA A 202 -3.48 6.24 -3.26
N HIS A 203 -3.24 5.31 -4.22
CA HIS A 203 -4.24 4.31 -4.57
C HIS A 203 -4.64 3.44 -3.36
N ALA A 204 -3.80 3.32 -2.34
CA ALA A 204 -4.12 2.60 -1.11
C ALA A 204 -5.45 3.03 -0.48
N PHE A 205 -5.81 4.31 -0.59
CA PHE A 205 -7.10 4.82 -0.11
C PHE A 205 -8.01 5.37 -1.23
N LEU A 206 -7.44 5.92 -2.31
CA LEU A 206 -8.22 6.50 -3.40
C LEU A 206 -8.95 5.46 -4.25
N VAL A 207 -8.47 4.22 -4.29
CA VAL A 207 -9.10 3.14 -5.07
C VAL A 207 -10.55 2.89 -4.65
N PHE A 208 -10.84 2.97 -3.36
CA PHE A 208 -12.20 2.78 -2.84
C PHE A 208 -13.13 3.91 -3.26
N VAL A 209 -12.66 5.16 -3.22
CA VAL A 209 -13.41 6.32 -3.66
C VAL A 209 -13.67 6.25 -5.17
N SER A 210 -12.64 6.01 -5.96
CA SER A 210 -12.72 5.96 -7.42
C SER A 210 -13.64 4.83 -7.91
N ARG A 211 -13.40 3.60 -7.43
CA ARG A 211 -14.22 2.45 -7.83
C ARG A 211 -15.66 2.57 -7.34
N GLY A 212 -15.84 3.07 -6.10
CA GLY A 212 -17.17 3.28 -5.54
C GLY A 212 -17.98 4.33 -6.30
N THR A 213 -17.38 5.45 -6.66
CA THR A 213 -18.07 6.49 -7.44
C THR A 213 -18.42 6.01 -8.86
N THR A 214 -17.49 5.30 -9.51
CA THR A 214 -17.76 4.69 -10.83
C THR A 214 -18.88 3.66 -10.74
N GLY A 215 -18.86 2.78 -9.73
CA GLY A 215 -19.92 1.78 -9.54
C GLY A 215 -21.30 2.39 -9.30
N ALA A 216 -21.38 3.50 -8.54
CA ALA A 216 -22.63 4.24 -8.36
C ALA A 216 -23.12 4.85 -9.67
N ALA A 217 -22.24 5.46 -10.45
CA ALA A 217 -22.59 6.06 -11.73
C ALA A 217 -23.09 5.00 -12.73
N MET A 218 -22.45 3.83 -12.79
CA MET A 218 -22.89 2.71 -13.63
C MET A 218 -24.25 2.17 -13.17
N ALA A 219 -24.45 1.98 -11.87
CA ALA A 219 -25.75 1.53 -11.33
C ALA A 219 -26.87 2.51 -11.68
N ARG A 220 -26.65 3.85 -11.54
CA ARG A 220 -27.60 4.87 -11.95
C ARG A 220 -28.02 4.72 -13.40
N LYS A 221 -27.10 4.37 -14.29
CA LYS A 221 -27.33 4.17 -15.74
C LYS A 221 -27.86 2.77 -16.08
N GLY A 222 -28.09 1.89 -15.09
CA GLY A 222 -28.52 0.52 -15.29
C GLY A 222 -27.44 -0.39 -15.89
N ALA A 223 -26.17 0.06 -15.89
CA ALA A 223 -25.03 -0.73 -16.35
C ALA A 223 -24.44 -1.56 -15.21
N ARG A 224 -23.83 -2.69 -15.56
CA ARG A 224 -23.05 -3.50 -14.61
C ARG A 224 -21.60 -3.02 -14.62
N PRO A 225 -20.99 -2.80 -13.43
CA PRO A 225 -19.57 -2.43 -13.34
C PRO A 225 -18.65 -3.63 -13.60
#